data_9c33154c8b15c27d426379ef505f20df
#
_entry.id   9c33154c8b15c27d426379ef505f20df
#
_cell.length_a   1.000
_cell.length_b   1.000
_cell.length_c   1.000
_cell.angle_alpha   90.00
_cell.angle_beta   90.00
_cell.angle_gamma   90.00
#
_symmetry.space_group_name_H-M   'P 1'
#
loop_
_entity.id
_entity.type
_entity.pdbx_description
1 polymer ?
#
loop_
_entity_poly.entity_id
_entity_poly.type
_entity_poly.pdbx_seq_one_letter_code
_entity_poly.pdbx_strand_id
1 'polypeptide(L)'
;MAPSRRAFLAAAAATMAAACSNQATRSDASASTTPTRPVPSTTPTTAGRVGAHATNVNGKPAKVVFAGPRTRRQVALTFHLSGDPALASRLLDTAAQAGVPISLFAVGRWLAEHPALVQRILADGHELDNHTWSHPMLGRLSGPAVAAEIRRCKAALTQATGSGGRYFRPSGMTRPTPLVLAEAGAAGYPLVVAYDVDPRDYTDPGADAVAARVTARLRPGSIVSLHTSHTGTITALAPVLTTARVRGLQPVRLHRLLDGRPSGP
;
A
#
# COMPACT_ATOMS: atom_id res chain seq x y z
N MET A 1 56.34 26.02 8.45
CA MET A 1 56.39 26.68 7.14
C MET A 1 55.00 26.60 6.52
N ALA A 2 54.23 27.66 6.61
CA ALA A 2 53.17 28.02 5.66
C ALA A 2 53.83 28.87 4.56
N PRO A 3 53.26 29.20 3.42
CA PRO A 3 51.92 29.72 3.12
C PRO A 3 51.35 29.12 1.81
N SER A 4 50.25 29.48 1.18
CA SER A 4 49.39 30.67 1.02
C SER A 4 48.25 30.33 0.07
N ARG A 5 47.02 30.72 0.33
CA ARG A 5 46.14 31.76 -0.23
C ARG A 5 46.13 31.98 -1.76
N ARG A 6 44.92 31.97 -2.29
CA ARG A 6 44.21 32.89 -3.24
C ARG A 6 43.22 32.10 -4.08
N ALA A 7 41.91 32.28 -4.00
CA ALA A 7 41.01 33.42 -4.30
C ALA A 7 41.02 33.80 -5.79
N PHE A 8 39.83 33.77 -6.41
CA PHE A 8 39.26 34.73 -7.37
C PHE A 8 37.98 34.16 -7.99
N LEU A 9 36.84 34.79 -7.69
CA LEU A 9 36.00 35.72 -8.46
C LEU A 9 35.11 35.00 -9.48
N ALA A 10 33.79 34.95 -9.31
CA ALA A 10 32.71 35.97 -9.46
C ALA A 10 32.54 36.49 -10.90
N ALA A 11 31.33 36.39 -11.39
CA ALA A 11 30.57 37.19 -12.35
C ALA A 11 29.65 36.26 -13.20
N ALA A 12 28.45 36.60 -13.65
CA ALA A 12 27.56 37.71 -13.48
C ALA A 12 26.20 37.29 -14.02
N ALA A 13 25.18 37.96 -13.61
CA ALA A 13 23.79 37.84 -14.04
C ALA A 13 23.60 38.33 -15.49
N ALA A 14 22.59 37.77 -16.17
CA ALA A 14 21.90 38.47 -17.24
C ALA A 14 20.41 38.10 -17.23
N THR A 15 19.64 39.06 -16.78
CA THR A 15 18.22 39.21 -16.97
C THR A 15 17.90 39.56 -18.42
N MET A 16 16.88 38.92 -19.03
CA MET A 16 16.08 39.57 -20.07
C MET A 16 14.61 39.20 -19.89
N ALA A 17 13.86 40.24 -19.58
CA ALA A 17 12.41 40.29 -19.70
C ALA A 17 12.07 40.72 -21.15
N ALA A 18 11.03 40.12 -21.72
CA ALA A 18 10.31 40.68 -22.84
C ALA A 18 8.82 40.37 -22.67
N ALA A 19 8.09 41.46 -22.50
CA ALA A 19 6.64 41.54 -22.47
C ALA A 19 6.09 41.80 -23.89
N CYS A 20 4.75 41.84 -23.95
CA CYS A 20 3.85 42.27 -25.07
C CYS A 20 3.39 41.11 -25.96
N SER A 21 2.13 41.03 -26.35
CA SER A 21 0.96 41.89 -26.19
C SER A 21 -0.31 41.19 -26.71
N ASN A 22 -1.35 41.54 -26.09
CA ASN A 22 -2.76 41.43 -26.41
C ASN A 22 -3.11 41.58 -27.91
N GLN A 23 -3.97 40.71 -28.44
CA GLN A 23 -4.96 41.14 -29.43
C GLN A 23 -6.19 40.24 -29.40
N ALA A 24 -7.28 40.91 -29.00
CA ALA A 24 -8.66 40.44 -29.14
C ALA A 24 -9.11 40.69 -30.59
N THR A 25 -9.73 39.70 -31.22
CA THR A 25 -10.61 39.93 -32.36
C THR A 25 -11.96 39.31 -32.07
N ARG A 26 -12.91 40.21 -31.92
CA ARG A 26 -14.38 39.96 -32.04
C ARG A 26 -14.69 39.72 -33.52
N SER A 27 -15.55 38.76 -33.79
CA SER A 27 -16.34 38.74 -35.00
C SER A 27 -17.73 38.19 -34.71
N ASP A 28 -18.71 38.91 -35.23
CA ASP A 28 -20.12 38.88 -34.96
C ASP A 28 -20.87 37.68 -35.52
N ALA A 29 -21.92 37.40 -34.82
CA ALA A 29 -23.29 37.00 -35.17
C ALA A 29 -23.62 36.46 -36.59
N SER A 30 -24.26 35.31 -36.59
CA SER A 30 -25.44 35.11 -37.43
C SER A 30 -26.38 34.07 -36.81
N ALA A 31 -27.55 34.53 -36.46
CA ALA A 31 -28.68 33.72 -36.02
C ALA A 31 -29.28 32.93 -37.16
N SER A 32 -29.47 31.66 -36.98
CA SER A 32 -30.35 30.84 -37.84
C SER A 32 -31.37 30.13 -36.97
N THR A 33 -32.59 30.58 -37.08
CA THR A 33 -33.79 30.02 -36.48
C THR A 33 -34.26 28.81 -37.27
N THR A 34 -34.36 27.65 -36.60
CA THR A 34 -35.10 26.49 -37.14
C THR A 34 -36.10 25.99 -36.09
N PRO A 35 -37.31 25.62 -36.44
CA PRO A 35 -38.45 25.54 -35.54
C PRO A 35 -38.46 24.29 -34.67
N THR A 36 -38.81 24.51 -33.43
CA THR A 36 -38.98 23.54 -32.36
C THR A 36 -40.18 22.65 -32.62
N ARG A 37 -39.98 21.31 -32.69
CA ARG A 37 -41.02 20.30 -32.64
C ARG A 37 -41.27 19.95 -31.16
N PRO A 38 -42.53 19.86 -30.69
CA PRO A 38 -42.80 19.56 -29.29
C PRO A 38 -42.49 18.07 -28.97
N VAL A 39 -41.71 17.87 -27.93
CA VAL A 39 -41.47 16.55 -27.33
C VAL A 39 -42.59 16.30 -26.32
N PRO A 40 -43.25 15.10 -26.31
CA PRO A 40 -44.27 14.80 -25.32
C PRO A 40 -43.67 14.69 -23.93
N SER A 41 -44.29 15.38 -22.99
CA SER A 41 -44.02 15.34 -21.55
C SER A 41 -44.38 13.97 -21.00
N THR A 42 -43.39 13.15 -20.69
CA THR A 42 -43.60 11.97 -19.85
C THR A 42 -43.25 12.31 -18.41
N THR A 43 -44.25 12.33 -17.59
CA THR A 43 -44.21 12.43 -16.13
C THR A 43 -43.30 11.34 -15.57
N PRO A 44 -42.32 11.64 -14.70
CA PRO A 44 -41.63 10.59 -13.98
C PRO A 44 -42.49 10.15 -12.80
N THR A 45 -43.13 9.04 -12.97
CA THR A 45 -43.75 8.30 -11.88
C THR A 45 -42.71 7.51 -11.13
N THR A 46 -42.81 7.56 -9.79
CA THR A 46 -42.30 6.62 -8.81
C THR A 46 -40.84 6.79 -8.40
N ALA A 47 -40.70 7.42 -7.24
CA ALA A 47 -39.56 7.19 -6.36
C ALA A 47 -39.26 5.70 -6.23
N GLY A 48 -38.34 5.23 -7.08
CA GLY A 48 -37.78 3.90 -6.95
C GLY A 48 -37.01 3.86 -5.64
N ARG A 49 -37.47 3.03 -4.72
CA ARG A 49 -36.71 2.50 -3.57
C ARG A 49 -35.26 2.39 -4.00
N VAL A 50 -34.37 3.02 -3.21
CA VAL A 50 -32.95 2.69 -3.23
C VAL A 50 -32.88 1.20 -2.98
N GLY A 51 -32.77 0.45 -4.06
CA GLY A 51 -32.66 -0.99 -4.01
C GLY A 51 -31.49 -1.34 -3.12
N ALA A 52 -31.76 -2.13 -2.11
CA ALA A 52 -30.72 -2.84 -1.39
C ALA A 52 -29.76 -3.38 -2.45
N HIS A 53 -28.53 -2.92 -2.41
CA HIS A 53 -27.49 -3.47 -3.28
C HIS A 53 -27.53 -4.97 -3.07
N ALA A 54 -27.97 -5.69 -4.08
CA ALA A 54 -27.83 -7.12 -4.15
C ALA A 54 -26.32 -7.38 -4.09
N THR A 55 -25.84 -7.58 -2.88
CA THR A 55 -24.56 -8.20 -2.62
C THR A 55 -24.68 -9.60 -3.20
N ASN A 56 -24.25 -9.74 -4.44
CA ASN A 56 -24.06 -11.05 -5.02
C ASN A 56 -22.82 -11.65 -4.37
N VAL A 57 -22.99 -12.00 -3.11
CA VAL A 57 -21.92 -12.44 -2.23
C VAL A 57 -22.09 -13.93 -2.06
N ASN A 58 -21.60 -14.68 -3.04
CA ASN A 58 -21.26 -16.08 -2.82
C ASN A 58 -20.03 -16.22 -1.90
N GLY A 59 -19.49 -15.14 -1.39
CA GLY A 59 -18.35 -15.11 -0.48
C GLY A 59 -18.81 -14.81 0.96
N LYS A 60 -18.52 -15.74 1.89
CA LYS A 60 -18.64 -15.44 3.31
C LYS A 60 -17.76 -14.24 3.65
N PRO A 61 -18.15 -13.38 4.63
CA PRO A 61 -17.26 -12.33 5.12
C PRO A 61 -15.88 -12.89 5.48
N ALA A 62 -14.83 -12.14 5.14
CA ALA A 62 -13.48 -12.53 5.48
C ALA A 62 -13.30 -12.63 7.00
N LYS A 63 -12.45 -13.54 7.45
CA LYS A 63 -12.02 -13.59 8.84
C LYS A 63 -10.84 -12.68 9.06
N VAL A 64 -10.72 -12.06 10.24
CA VAL A 64 -9.54 -11.26 10.60
C VAL A 64 -8.55 -12.11 11.39
N VAL A 65 -7.25 -11.96 11.09
CA VAL A 65 -6.16 -12.57 11.83
C VAL A 65 -5.17 -11.51 12.29
N PHE A 66 -4.76 -11.58 13.55
CA PHE A 66 -3.82 -10.63 14.17
C PHE A 66 -2.44 -11.24 14.42
N ALA A 67 -2.36 -12.55 14.48
CA ALA A 67 -1.11 -13.29 14.73
C ALA A 67 -1.22 -14.70 14.16
N GLY A 68 -0.08 -15.32 13.90
CA GLY A 68 0.00 -16.74 13.60
C GLY A 68 0.03 -17.63 14.84
N PRO A 69 0.16 -18.96 14.67
CA PRO A 69 0.27 -19.92 15.76
C PRO A 69 1.46 -19.62 16.68
N ARG A 70 1.22 -19.63 17.99
CA ARG A 70 2.26 -19.40 19.02
C ARG A 70 3.17 -20.61 19.27
N THR A 71 2.78 -21.76 18.75
CA THR A 71 3.52 -23.02 18.90
C THR A 71 4.77 -23.12 18.01
N ARG A 72 4.87 -22.27 17.00
CA ARG A 72 6.02 -22.22 16.09
C ARG A 72 6.87 -21.00 16.36
N ARG A 73 8.19 -21.17 16.38
CA ARG A 73 9.15 -20.06 16.58
C ARG A 73 9.35 -19.24 15.30
N GLN A 74 8.24 -18.90 14.63
CA GLN A 74 8.20 -18.13 13.39
C GLN A 74 7.54 -16.77 13.63
N VAL A 75 7.95 -15.76 12.86
CA VAL A 75 7.38 -14.41 12.85
C VAL A 75 7.28 -13.91 11.42
N ALA A 76 6.32 -13.04 11.12
CA ALA A 76 6.24 -12.37 9.83
C ALA A 76 6.53 -10.89 9.99
N LEU A 77 7.54 -10.40 9.25
CA LEU A 77 7.77 -8.97 9.07
C LEU A 77 6.98 -8.54 7.84
N THR A 78 5.98 -7.69 8.05
CA THR A 78 5.06 -7.27 7.01
C THR A 78 5.13 -5.77 6.82
N PHE A 79 5.17 -5.32 5.56
CA PHE A 79 5.38 -3.92 5.22
C PHE A 79 4.22 -3.39 4.39
N HIS A 80 3.75 -2.18 4.70
CA HIS A 80 2.89 -1.43 3.81
C HIS A 80 3.76 -0.81 2.72
N LEU A 81 3.59 -1.27 1.48
CA LEU A 81 4.41 -0.86 0.35
C LEU A 81 3.79 0.35 -0.34
N SER A 82 4.39 1.50 -0.11
CA SER A 82 3.99 2.80 -0.66
C SER A 82 5.16 3.79 -0.54
N GLY A 83 5.01 4.99 -1.11
CA GLY A 83 5.97 6.09 -0.98
C GLY A 83 7.18 5.94 -1.90
N ASP A 84 8.34 6.43 -1.47
CA ASP A 84 9.56 6.50 -2.27
C ASP A 84 10.08 5.10 -2.67
N PRO A 85 10.19 4.81 -3.99
CA PRO A 85 10.73 3.54 -4.48
C PRO A 85 12.19 3.29 -4.08
N ALA A 86 12.97 4.34 -3.81
CA ALA A 86 14.34 4.18 -3.34
C ALA A 86 14.38 3.56 -1.93
N LEU A 87 13.44 3.92 -1.04
CA LEU A 87 13.32 3.29 0.28
C LEU A 87 12.90 1.82 0.16
N ALA A 88 11.96 1.51 -0.74
CA ALA A 88 11.57 0.13 -1.02
C ALA A 88 12.77 -0.69 -1.52
N SER A 89 13.59 -0.13 -2.43
CA SER A 89 14.82 -0.78 -2.90
C SER A 89 15.79 -1.08 -1.76
N ARG A 90 16.05 -0.11 -0.88
CA ARG A 90 16.92 -0.29 0.30
C ARG A 90 16.38 -1.34 1.27
N LEU A 91 15.05 -1.43 1.44
CA LEU A 91 14.43 -2.49 2.23
C LEU A 91 14.76 -3.87 1.66
N LEU A 92 14.58 -4.02 0.33
CA LEU A 92 14.89 -5.27 -0.37
C LEU A 92 16.37 -5.64 -0.25
N ASP A 93 17.28 -4.67 -0.39
CA ASP A 93 18.72 -4.88 -0.19
C ASP A 93 19.03 -5.39 1.22
N THR A 94 18.42 -4.78 2.24
CA THR A 94 18.60 -5.20 3.64
C THR A 94 18.04 -6.61 3.88
N ALA A 95 16.88 -6.93 3.33
CA ALA A 95 16.27 -8.25 3.43
C ALA A 95 17.11 -9.32 2.73
N ALA A 96 17.63 -9.02 1.54
CA ALA A 96 18.51 -9.90 0.77
C ALA A 96 19.84 -10.17 1.50
N GLN A 97 20.49 -9.13 2.04
CA GLN A 97 21.72 -9.27 2.83
C GLN A 97 21.52 -10.15 4.07
N ALA A 98 20.35 -10.09 4.67
CA ALA A 98 20.00 -10.92 5.81
C ALA A 98 19.52 -12.32 5.43
N GLY A 99 19.27 -12.60 4.15
CA GLY A 99 18.69 -13.85 3.65
C GLY A 99 17.27 -14.11 4.17
N VAL A 100 16.48 -13.03 4.37
CA VAL A 100 15.16 -13.12 5.01
C VAL A 100 14.05 -12.73 4.04
N PRO A 101 13.07 -13.60 3.79
CA PRO A 101 11.90 -13.23 3.01
C PRO A 101 10.93 -12.40 3.84
N ILE A 102 10.32 -11.39 3.21
CA ILE A 102 9.33 -10.50 3.82
C ILE A 102 8.00 -10.56 3.05
N SER A 103 6.93 -10.02 3.67
CA SER A 103 5.62 -9.89 3.02
C SER A 103 5.24 -8.42 2.89
N LEU A 104 4.80 -8.02 1.70
CA LEU A 104 4.51 -6.63 1.37
C LEU A 104 3.03 -6.50 0.98
N PHE A 105 2.30 -5.68 1.72
CA PHE A 105 0.95 -5.26 1.38
C PHE A 105 1.04 -4.01 0.53
N ALA A 106 0.84 -4.16 -0.77
CA ALA A 106 1.14 -3.12 -1.75
C ALA A 106 -0.10 -2.27 -2.08
N VAL A 107 0.11 -0.96 -2.12
CA VAL A 107 -0.84 0.00 -2.68
C VAL A 107 -0.88 -0.18 -4.19
N GLY A 108 -2.07 -0.38 -4.76
CA GLY A 108 -2.23 -0.73 -6.18
C GLY A 108 -1.69 0.33 -7.14
N ARG A 109 -1.83 1.61 -6.78
CA ARG A 109 -1.24 2.72 -7.56
C ARG A 109 0.29 2.60 -7.60
N TRP A 110 0.92 2.32 -6.46
CA TRP A 110 2.36 2.13 -6.38
C TRP A 110 2.85 0.98 -7.25
N LEU A 111 2.11 -0.14 -7.30
CA LEU A 111 2.43 -1.27 -8.18
C LEU A 111 2.44 -0.88 -9.65
N ALA A 112 1.45 -0.09 -10.08
CA ALA A 112 1.31 0.35 -11.46
C ALA A 112 2.43 1.34 -11.87
N GLU A 113 2.93 2.13 -10.92
CA GLU A 113 3.98 3.12 -11.13
C GLU A 113 5.40 2.51 -11.10
N HIS A 114 5.59 1.32 -10.49
CA HIS A 114 6.93 0.74 -10.25
C HIS A 114 7.06 -0.72 -10.68
N PRO A 115 6.76 -1.09 -11.95
CA PRO A 115 6.74 -2.48 -12.39
C PRO A 115 8.09 -3.20 -12.25
N ALA A 116 9.21 -2.51 -12.42
CA ALA A 116 10.54 -3.11 -12.26
C ALA A 116 10.80 -3.55 -10.80
N LEU A 117 10.38 -2.76 -9.82
CA LEU A 117 10.49 -3.14 -8.41
C LEU A 117 9.54 -4.29 -8.05
N VAL A 118 8.36 -4.35 -8.65
CA VAL A 118 7.45 -5.49 -8.49
C VAL A 118 8.13 -6.78 -8.95
N GLN A 119 8.76 -6.78 -10.13
CA GLN A 119 9.50 -7.94 -10.62
C GLN A 119 10.66 -8.33 -9.70
N ARG A 120 11.39 -7.35 -9.18
CA ARG A 120 12.45 -7.58 -8.20
C ARG A 120 11.93 -8.25 -6.93
N ILE A 121 10.82 -7.73 -6.34
CA ILE A 121 10.19 -8.29 -5.14
C ILE A 121 9.87 -9.78 -5.32
N LEU A 122 9.34 -10.15 -6.49
CA LEU A 122 9.02 -11.55 -6.81
C LEU A 122 10.27 -12.41 -7.01
N ALA A 123 11.28 -11.89 -7.74
CA ALA A 123 12.54 -12.58 -7.99
C ALA A 123 13.32 -12.85 -6.70
N ASP A 124 13.29 -11.89 -5.75
CA ASP A 124 13.90 -12.03 -4.43
C ASP A 124 13.09 -12.96 -3.49
N GLY A 125 11.98 -13.53 -3.97
CA GLY A 125 11.16 -14.50 -3.24
C GLY A 125 10.31 -13.90 -2.13
N HIS A 126 10.02 -12.62 -2.18
CA HIS A 126 9.10 -11.95 -1.25
C HIS A 126 7.64 -12.18 -1.63
N GLU A 127 6.72 -11.87 -0.71
CA GLU A 127 5.28 -12.02 -0.92
C GLU A 127 4.63 -10.67 -1.14
N LEU A 128 3.73 -10.59 -2.14
CA LEU A 128 2.95 -9.39 -2.45
C LEU A 128 1.46 -9.65 -2.22
N ASP A 129 0.83 -8.76 -1.45
CA ASP A 129 -0.57 -8.81 -1.07
C ASP A 129 -1.26 -7.44 -1.23
N ASN A 130 -2.58 -7.42 -1.10
CA ASN A 130 -3.43 -6.27 -1.37
C ASN A 130 -3.49 -5.28 -0.20
N HIS A 131 -3.21 -3.98 -0.47
CA HIS A 131 -3.35 -2.89 0.50
C HIS A 131 -4.21 -1.72 -0.02
N THR A 132 -5.29 -2.03 -0.74
CA THR A 132 -6.14 -1.06 -1.43
C THR A 132 -5.47 -0.40 -2.65
N TRP A 133 -6.26 0.25 -3.50
CA TRP A 133 -5.75 0.91 -4.69
C TRP A 133 -5.00 2.21 -4.39
N SER A 134 -5.61 3.11 -3.60
CA SER A 134 -5.12 4.47 -3.37
C SER A 134 -4.80 4.81 -1.92
N HIS A 135 -4.85 3.81 -1.02
CA HIS A 135 -4.59 3.96 0.41
C HIS A 135 -5.52 4.95 1.13
N PRO A 136 -6.85 4.89 0.95
CA PRO A 136 -7.76 5.78 1.66
C PRO A 136 -7.99 5.34 3.10
N MET A 137 -8.61 6.22 3.89
CA MET A 137 -9.20 5.83 5.18
C MET A 137 -10.48 5.01 4.93
N LEU A 138 -10.34 3.68 4.75
CA LEU A 138 -11.46 2.80 4.36
C LEU A 138 -12.69 2.92 5.26
N GLY A 139 -12.51 3.17 6.55
CA GLY A 139 -13.62 3.34 7.49
C GLY A 139 -14.53 4.55 7.22
N ARG A 140 -14.11 5.44 6.31
CA ARG A 140 -14.90 6.61 5.89
C ARG A 140 -15.62 6.42 4.56
N LEU A 141 -15.43 5.27 3.91
CA LEU A 141 -15.97 5.00 2.59
C LEU A 141 -17.28 4.21 2.65
N SER A 142 -18.10 4.38 1.61
CA SER A 142 -19.27 3.52 1.38
C SER A 142 -18.85 2.12 0.92
N GLY A 143 -19.73 1.13 1.04
CA GLY A 143 -19.48 -0.24 0.61
C GLY A 143 -18.98 -0.35 -0.84
N PRO A 144 -19.67 0.26 -1.81
CA PRO A 144 -19.20 0.25 -3.20
C PRO A 144 -17.79 0.85 -3.38
N ALA A 145 -17.45 1.90 -2.63
CA ALA A 145 -16.13 2.51 -2.69
C ALA A 145 -15.05 1.61 -2.05
N VAL A 146 -15.35 0.95 -0.93
CA VAL A 146 -14.47 -0.07 -0.32
C VAL A 146 -14.23 -1.22 -1.30
N ALA A 147 -15.31 -1.73 -1.92
CA ALA A 147 -15.22 -2.78 -2.93
C ALA A 147 -14.34 -2.38 -4.13
N ALA A 148 -14.49 -1.15 -4.61
CA ALA A 148 -13.69 -0.63 -5.72
C ALA A 148 -12.20 -0.56 -5.38
N GLU A 149 -11.85 -0.08 -4.20
CA GLU A 149 -10.47 -0.02 -3.70
C GLU A 149 -9.81 -1.41 -3.64
N ILE A 150 -10.52 -2.39 -3.10
CA ILE A 150 -10.01 -3.77 -2.97
C ILE A 150 -9.86 -4.42 -4.35
N ARG A 151 -10.91 -4.35 -5.19
CA ARG A 151 -10.91 -5.02 -6.51
C ARG A 151 -9.92 -4.40 -7.48
N ARG A 152 -9.79 -3.07 -7.48
CA ARG A 152 -8.84 -2.39 -8.34
C ARG A 152 -7.39 -2.74 -8.00
N CYS A 153 -7.06 -2.80 -6.72
CA CYS A 153 -5.74 -3.27 -6.29
C CYS A 153 -5.52 -4.74 -6.65
N LYS A 154 -6.53 -5.61 -6.46
CA LYS A 154 -6.46 -7.00 -6.86
C LYS A 154 -6.17 -7.16 -8.35
N ALA A 155 -6.83 -6.37 -9.20
CA ALA A 155 -6.60 -6.37 -10.63
C ALA A 155 -5.16 -5.96 -10.98
N ALA A 156 -4.65 -4.91 -10.34
CA ALA A 156 -3.26 -4.46 -10.54
C ALA A 156 -2.24 -5.54 -10.10
N LEU A 157 -2.46 -6.19 -8.96
CA LEU A 157 -1.66 -7.33 -8.53
C LEU A 157 -1.70 -8.48 -9.55
N THR A 158 -2.91 -8.84 -10.03
CA THR A 158 -3.06 -9.91 -11.02
C THR A 158 -2.32 -9.58 -12.31
N GLN A 159 -2.41 -8.35 -12.78
CA GLN A 159 -1.70 -7.90 -13.97
C GLN A 159 -0.18 -7.96 -13.79
N ALA A 160 0.32 -7.55 -12.62
CA ALA A 160 1.76 -7.44 -12.37
C ALA A 160 2.43 -8.77 -11.99
N THR A 161 1.68 -9.72 -11.40
CA THR A 161 2.24 -10.93 -10.78
C THR A 161 1.59 -12.24 -11.21
N GLY A 162 0.49 -12.19 -11.99
CA GLY A 162 -0.35 -13.34 -12.30
C GLY A 162 -1.27 -13.76 -11.14
N SER A 163 -1.22 -13.08 -9.99
CA SER A 163 -2.02 -13.39 -8.80
C SER A 163 -2.59 -12.13 -8.15
N GLY A 164 -3.82 -12.18 -7.65
CA GLY A 164 -4.43 -11.08 -6.90
C GLY A 164 -3.93 -10.92 -5.46
N GLY A 165 -2.87 -11.63 -5.06
CA GLY A 165 -2.44 -11.76 -3.68
C GLY A 165 -3.29 -12.78 -2.89
N ARG A 166 -2.73 -13.29 -1.80
CA ARG A 166 -3.42 -14.24 -0.90
C ARG A 166 -4.26 -13.54 0.13
N TYR A 167 -3.80 -12.36 0.55
CA TYR A 167 -4.33 -11.64 1.70
C TYR A 167 -4.69 -10.22 1.34
N PHE A 168 -5.54 -9.66 2.17
CA PHE A 168 -5.89 -8.24 2.14
C PHE A 168 -5.59 -7.62 3.51
N ARG A 169 -4.99 -6.45 3.52
CA ARG A 169 -4.87 -5.58 4.69
C ARG A 169 -5.54 -4.24 4.39
N PRO A 170 -6.53 -3.82 5.19
CA PRO A 170 -7.20 -2.55 4.97
C PRO A 170 -6.29 -1.37 5.29
N SER A 171 -6.35 -0.30 4.49
CA SER A 171 -5.66 0.96 4.75
C SER A 171 -6.38 1.77 5.84
N GLY A 172 -5.61 2.51 6.63
CA GLY A 172 -6.13 3.47 7.61
C GLY A 172 -6.92 2.87 8.77
N MET A 173 -6.78 1.57 9.05
CA MET A 173 -7.43 0.93 10.21
C MET A 173 -6.67 -0.30 10.72
N THR A 174 -6.63 -0.44 12.04
CA THR A 174 -6.06 -1.62 12.71
C THR A 174 -7.09 -2.73 12.88
N ARG A 175 -8.35 -2.37 13.06
CA ARG A 175 -9.47 -3.31 13.21
C ARG A 175 -10.47 -3.11 12.09
N PRO A 176 -10.60 -4.08 11.15
CA PRO A 176 -11.54 -3.98 10.05
C PRO A 176 -12.99 -3.99 10.56
N THR A 177 -13.84 -3.19 9.92
CA THR A 177 -15.28 -3.16 10.19
C THR A 177 -15.97 -4.36 9.54
N PRO A 178 -17.19 -4.73 9.99
CA PRO A 178 -17.99 -5.77 9.30
C PRO A 178 -18.17 -5.52 7.80
N LEU A 179 -18.35 -4.25 7.40
CA LEU A 179 -18.43 -3.85 6.00
C LEU A 179 -17.14 -4.22 5.24
N VAL A 180 -15.97 -3.86 5.76
CA VAL A 180 -14.69 -4.17 5.13
C VAL A 180 -14.46 -5.68 5.02
N LEU A 181 -14.84 -6.44 6.04
CA LEU A 181 -14.76 -7.90 6.01
C LEU A 181 -15.70 -8.52 4.97
N ALA A 182 -16.91 -7.99 4.82
CA ALA A 182 -17.85 -8.43 3.80
C ALA A 182 -17.31 -8.16 2.40
N GLU A 183 -16.82 -6.95 2.13
CA GLU A 183 -16.28 -6.58 0.82
C GLU A 183 -14.98 -7.32 0.47
N ALA A 184 -14.14 -7.58 1.46
CA ALA A 184 -12.94 -8.40 1.28
C ALA A 184 -13.31 -9.85 0.91
N GLY A 185 -14.28 -10.44 1.60
CA GLY A 185 -14.79 -11.77 1.28
C GLY A 185 -15.42 -11.83 -0.12
N ALA A 186 -16.22 -10.83 -0.49
CA ALA A 186 -16.80 -10.68 -1.82
C ALA A 186 -15.75 -10.52 -2.94
N ALA A 187 -14.60 -9.93 -2.62
CA ALA A 187 -13.46 -9.83 -3.51
C ALA A 187 -12.61 -11.12 -3.58
N GLY A 188 -12.97 -12.15 -2.80
CA GLY A 188 -12.30 -13.46 -2.77
C GLY A 188 -11.10 -13.54 -1.83
N TYR A 189 -11.02 -12.65 -0.83
CA TYR A 189 -10.04 -12.75 0.26
C TYR A 189 -10.67 -13.43 1.48
N PRO A 190 -10.31 -14.68 1.79
CA PRO A 190 -10.87 -15.38 2.95
C PRO A 190 -10.33 -14.83 4.28
N LEU A 191 -9.14 -14.21 4.23
CA LEU A 191 -8.48 -13.62 5.40
C LEU A 191 -8.14 -12.16 5.17
N VAL A 192 -8.47 -11.34 6.16
CA VAL A 192 -7.98 -9.98 6.33
C VAL A 192 -6.88 -10.02 7.39
N VAL A 193 -5.70 -9.54 7.04
CA VAL A 193 -4.53 -9.64 7.93
C VAL A 193 -4.30 -8.32 8.63
N ALA A 194 -4.52 -8.32 9.94
CA ALA A 194 -4.09 -7.30 10.87
C ALA A 194 -2.68 -7.64 11.43
N TYR A 195 -2.36 -7.18 12.62
CA TYR A 195 -1.07 -7.40 13.27
C TYR A 195 -1.19 -7.32 14.79
N ASP A 196 -0.26 -7.94 15.51
CA ASP A 196 -0.16 -7.87 16.97
C ASP A 196 1.04 -7.03 17.43
N VAL A 197 1.93 -6.65 16.52
CA VAL A 197 3.07 -5.77 16.80
C VAL A 197 3.02 -4.56 15.87
N ASP A 198 2.78 -3.38 16.47
CA ASP A 198 2.79 -2.08 15.81
C ASP A 198 3.81 -1.16 16.51
N PRO A 199 4.95 -0.88 15.89
CA PRO A 199 5.95 0.03 16.44
C PRO A 199 5.60 1.51 16.24
N ARG A 200 4.52 1.82 15.49
CA ARG A 200 4.15 3.18 15.08
C ARG A 200 5.30 3.90 14.36
N ASP A 201 5.96 3.19 13.47
CA ASP A 201 7.05 3.70 12.65
C ASP A 201 6.62 4.87 11.76
N TYR A 202 5.35 4.92 11.38
CA TYR A 202 4.71 6.02 10.65
C TYR A 202 4.67 7.37 11.41
N THR A 203 5.07 7.40 12.67
CA THR A 203 5.25 8.65 13.44
C THR A 203 6.69 9.16 13.44
N ASP A 204 7.57 8.53 12.65
CA ASP A 204 9.00 8.85 12.52
C ASP A 204 9.76 8.97 13.84
N PRO A 205 9.65 8.00 14.77
CA PRO A 205 10.27 8.09 16.10
C PRO A 205 11.78 7.83 16.08
N GLY A 206 12.37 7.58 14.90
CA GLY A 206 13.75 7.15 14.71
C GLY A 206 13.94 5.63 14.74
N ALA A 207 15.03 5.17 14.15
CA ALA A 207 15.31 3.74 13.93
C ALA A 207 15.40 2.95 15.23
N ASP A 208 16.09 3.47 16.23
CA ASP A 208 16.29 2.79 17.51
C ASP A 208 14.97 2.61 18.26
N ALA A 209 14.09 3.61 18.22
CA ALA A 209 12.78 3.52 18.83
C ALA A 209 11.88 2.50 18.09
N VAL A 210 11.93 2.45 16.76
CA VAL A 210 11.23 1.42 15.98
C VAL A 210 11.73 0.03 16.35
N ALA A 211 13.06 -0.18 16.33
CA ALA A 211 13.67 -1.47 16.70
C ALA A 211 13.29 -1.90 18.12
N ALA A 212 13.41 -0.99 19.09
CA ALA A 212 13.06 -1.26 20.49
C ALA A 212 11.59 -1.65 20.66
N ARG A 213 10.66 -0.92 20.01
CA ARG A 213 9.21 -1.20 20.09
C ARG A 213 8.85 -2.53 19.45
N VAL A 214 9.48 -2.89 18.32
CA VAL A 214 9.29 -4.22 17.69
C VAL A 214 9.82 -5.30 18.62
N THR A 215 11.08 -5.20 19.02
CA THR A 215 11.77 -6.25 19.78
C THR A 215 11.15 -6.47 21.15
N ALA A 216 10.64 -5.45 21.81
CA ALA A 216 9.93 -5.57 23.10
C ALA A 216 8.68 -6.47 23.02
N ARG A 217 8.03 -6.56 21.85
CA ARG A 217 6.77 -7.29 21.65
C ARG A 217 6.91 -8.54 20.80
N LEU A 218 8.06 -8.73 20.15
CA LEU A 218 8.30 -9.84 19.23
C LEU A 218 8.29 -11.18 19.97
N ARG A 219 7.44 -12.11 19.53
CA ARG A 219 7.25 -13.44 20.09
C ARG A 219 6.82 -14.44 19.00
N PRO A 220 6.85 -15.75 19.25
CA PRO A 220 6.37 -16.73 18.29
C PRO A 220 4.99 -16.36 17.74
N GLY A 221 4.82 -16.47 16.43
CA GLY A 221 3.57 -16.13 15.75
C GLY A 221 3.31 -14.65 15.51
N SER A 222 4.20 -13.73 15.91
CA SER A 222 3.98 -12.30 15.70
C SER A 222 3.88 -11.93 14.23
N ILE A 223 2.91 -11.07 13.91
CA ILE A 223 2.79 -10.32 12.66
C ILE A 223 3.15 -8.87 12.97
N VAL A 224 4.25 -8.40 12.42
CA VAL A 224 4.75 -7.04 12.63
C VAL A 224 4.29 -6.15 11.49
N SER A 225 3.71 -4.99 11.82
CA SER A 225 3.29 -3.97 10.84
C SER A 225 4.34 -2.87 10.74
N LEU A 226 4.87 -2.66 9.55
CA LEU A 226 5.91 -1.70 9.20
C LEU A 226 5.55 -0.96 7.90
N HIS A 227 6.23 0.16 7.60
CA HIS A 227 5.97 0.97 6.41
C HIS A 227 7.26 1.23 5.63
N THR A 228 7.20 1.07 4.29
CA THR A 228 8.38 1.31 3.43
C THR A 228 8.69 2.79 3.25
N SER A 229 7.74 3.68 3.53
CA SER A 229 7.86 5.12 3.32
C SER A 229 8.68 5.86 4.41
N HIS A 230 9.20 5.15 5.42
CA HIS A 230 9.89 5.74 6.55
C HIS A 230 11.33 5.25 6.66
N THR A 231 12.30 6.15 6.57
CA THR A 231 13.73 5.81 6.61
C THR A 231 14.12 5.09 7.90
N GLY A 232 13.55 5.50 9.04
CA GLY A 232 13.78 4.86 10.34
C GLY A 232 13.38 3.39 10.36
N THR A 233 12.32 3.01 9.64
CA THR A 233 11.89 1.62 9.48
C THR A 233 12.93 0.78 8.76
N ILE A 234 13.47 1.30 7.65
CA ILE A 234 14.49 0.59 6.87
C ILE A 234 15.74 0.35 7.71
N THR A 235 16.20 1.37 8.42
CA THR A 235 17.38 1.29 9.30
C THR A 235 17.14 0.35 10.49
N ALA A 236 15.92 0.29 11.03
CA ALA A 236 15.54 -0.58 12.15
C ALA A 236 15.50 -2.07 11.78
N LEU A 237 15.43 -2.42 10.50
CA LEU A 237 15.24 -3.82 10.09
C LEU A 237 16.40 -4.71 10.53
N ALA A 238 17.65 -4.31 10.31
CA ALA A 238 18.82 -5.12 10.67
C ALA A 238 18.89 -5.45 12.18
N PRO A 239 18.76 -4.51 13.13
CA PRO A 239 18.71 -4.83 14.56
C PRO A 239 17.49 -5.67 14.96
N VAL A 240 16.33 -5.50 14.31
CA VAL A 240 15.16 -6.36 14.54
C VAL A 240 15.46 -7.79 14.12
N LEU A 241 16.04 -8.02 12.95
CA LEU A 241 16.44 -9.34 12.46
C LEU A 241 17.50 -10.00 13.36
N THR A 242 18.47 -9.23 13.81
CA THR A 242 19.47 -9.71 14.76
C THR A 242 18.83 -10.20 16.06
N THR A 243 17.91 -9.40 16.63
CA THR A 243 17.19 -9.79 17.83
C THR A 243 16.30 -11.01 17.62
N ALA A 244 15.61 -11.11 16.49
CA ALA A 244 14.82 -12.30 16.15
C ALA A 244 15.70 -13.55 16.13
N ARG A 245 16.87 -13.49 15.48
CA ARG A 245 17.84 -14.59 15.43
C ARG A 245 18.33 -15.00 16.82
N VAL A 246 18.76 -14.04 17.64
CA VAL A 246 19.23 -14.30 19.02
C VAL A 246 18.16 -14.97 19.86
N ARG A 247 16.89 -14.60 19.65
CA ARG A 247 15.75 -15.24 20.34
C ARG A 247 15.32 -16.56 19.71
N GLY A 248 15.99 -17.04 18.66
CA GLY A 248 15.61 -18.25 17.91
C GLY A 248 14.25 -18.11 17.22
N LEU A 249 13.85 -16.88 16.86
CA LEU A 249 12.65 -16.62 16.06
C LEU A 249 13.03 -16.55 14.59
N GLN A 250 12.36 -17.33 13.75
CA GLN A 250 12.60 -17.38 12.32
C GLN A 250 11.65 -16.44 11.60
N PRO A 251 12.14 -15.38 10.94
CA PRO A 251 11.34 -14.59 10.02
C PRO A 251 10.96 -15.42 8.80
N VAL A 252 9.67 -15.43 8.47
CA VAL A 252 9.11 -16.16 7.33
C VAL A 252 8.09 -15.30 6.61
N ARG A 253 7.75 -15.66 5.36
CA ARG A 253 6.62 -15.06 4.65
C ARG A 253 5.32 -15.34 5.41
N LEU A 254 4.37 -14.45 5.26
CA LEU A 254 3.10 -14.50 5.99
C LEU A 254 2.32 -15.79 5.74
N HIS A 255 2.27 -16.26 4.49
CA HIS A 255 1.59 -17.54 4.19
C HIS A 255 2.23 -18.73 4.94
N ARG A 256 3.56 -18.73 5.10
CA ARG A 256 4.24 -19.77 5.88
C ARG A 256 3.85 -19.72 7.35
N LEU A 257 3.76 -18.50 7.89
CA LEU A 257 3.34 -18.30 9.27
C LEU A 257 1.91 -18.78 9.50
N LEU A 258 0.99 -18.52 8.55
CA LEU A 258 -0.44 -18.81 8.71
C LEU A 258 -0.81 -20.23 8.30
N ASP A 259 -0.33 -20.72 7.16
CA ASP A 259 -0.71 -22.02 6.61
C ASP A 259 0.02 -23.20 7.27
N GLY A 260 1.16 -22.94 7.86
CA GLY A 260 1.93 -23.94 8.60
C GLY A 260 2.51 -25.09 7.79
N ARG A 261 2.50 -25.00 6.48
CA ARG A 261 3.12 -26.02 5.64
C ARG A 261 4.63 -25.90 5.71
N PRO A 262 5.36 -27.02 5.91
CA PRO A 262 6.81 -27.02 5.79
C PRO A 262 7.23 -26.55 4.39
N SER A 263 8.44 -26.00 4.31
CA SER A 263 9.05 -25.69 3.02
C SER A 263 9.16 -26.99 2.24
N GLY A 264 8.44 -27.13 1.17
CA GLY A 264 8.87 -28.04 0.12
C GLY A 264 10.21 -27.54 -0.45
N PRO A 265 11.04 -28.41 -0.95
CA PRO A 265 12.32 -28.07 -1.57
C PRO A 265 12.14 -27.06 -2.69
#